data_6555dc42e5d76ec88e1e18bcda0963f1
#
_entry.id   6555dc42e5d76ec88e1e18bcda0963f1
#
_cell.length_a   1.000
_cell.length_b   1.000
_cell.length_c   1.000
_cell.angle_alpha   90.00
_cell.angle_beta   90.00
_cell.angle_gamma   90.00
#
_symmetry.space_group_name_H-M   'P 1'
#
loop_
_entity.id
_entity.type
_entity.pdbx_description
1 polymer ?
#
loop_
_entity_poly.entity_id
_entity_poly.type
_entity_poly.pdbx_seq_one_letter_code
_entity_poly.pdbx_strand_id
1 'polypeptide(L)'
;MASYNGNIDLLSLNGAKVLVGIDEKNAQRPYVCIPIDVNEIRVETSKNDASKTQAKLRVNIWPFNEAYKNKIRQSAAERGDTQVSVPTHEMQLSFSTEYVKAVAKAFPKLVEQVKEANKEKDPAIVNQDFNDENSHLFKAIRTRMNKRIASLYQPQPTQQQQAYPQQAYGAASNATAYVPPADGGNDYSSMPGYDDPNSDLPF
;
A
#
# COMPACT_ATOMS: atom_id res chain seq x y z
N MET A 1 -13.08 -15.86 9.47
CA MET A 1 -12.59 -14.53 9.03
C MET A 1 -11.58 -14.76 7.94
N ALA A 2 -11.62 -13.99 6.85
CA ALA A 2 -10.57 -14.04 5.83
C ALA A 2 -9.31 -13.35 6.39
N SER A 3 -8.15 -14.01 6.29
CA SER A 3 -6.85 -13.39 6.59
C SER A 3 -6.18 -12.96 5.28
N TYR A 4 -5.41 -11.87 5.34
CA TYR A 4 -4.66 -11.34 4.22
C TYR A 4 -3.21 -11.19 4.61
N ASN A 5 -2.29 -11.50 3.70
CA ASN A 5 -0.86 -11.31 3.87
C ASN A 5 -0.38 -10.26 2.87
N GLY A 6 0.57 -9.44 3.27
CA GLY A 6 1.17 -8.42 2.39
C GLY A 6 2.17 -7.58 3.14
N ASN A 7 3.06 -6.93 2.41
CA ASN A 7 4.03 -5.98 2.94
C ASN A 7 3.53 -4.56 2.67
N ILE A 8 3.63 -3.69 3.68
CA ILE A 8 3.36 -2.26 3.52
C ILE A 8 4.70 -1.60 3.16
N ASP A 9 4.73 -0.94 2.02
CA ASP A 9 5.85 -0.09 1.65
C ASP A 9 5.72 1.28 2.34
N LEU A 10 6.46 1.45 3.43
CA LEU A 10 6.46 2.70 4.21
C LEU A 10 7.05 3.88 3.44
N LEU A 11 7.93 3.63 2.45
CA LEU A 11 8.52 4.69 1.63
C LEU A 11 7.54 5.17 0.55
N SER A 12 6.46 4.45 0.30
CA SER A 12 5.38 4.93 -0.57
C SER A 12 4.49 5.99 0.09
N LEU A 13 4.59 6.20 1.41
CA LEU A 13 3.84 7.26 2.11
C LEU A 13 4.36 8.64 1.71
N ASN A 14 3.46 9.63 1.73
CA ASN A 14 3.79 11.00 1.30
C ASN A 14 4.92 11.60 2.14
N GLY A 15 5.99 12.06 1.49
CA GLY A 15 7.14 12.66 2.15
C GLY A 15 7.98 11.71 3.01
N ALA A 16 7.71 10.39 2.97
CA ALA A 16 8.52 9.42 3.67
C ALA A 16 9.94 9.35 3.12
N LYS A 17 10.92 9.21 4.00
CA LYS A 17 12.33 9.14 3.63
C LYS A 17 13.14 8.33 4.65
N VAL A 18 14.24 7.76 4.18
CA VAL A 18 15.22 7.13 5.05
C VAL A 18 16.21 8.19 5.54
N LEU A 19 16.38 8.25 6.85
CA LEU A 19 17.39 9.09 7.52
C LEU A 19 18.37 8.19 8.27
N VAL A 20 19.56 8.70 8.53
CA VAL A 20 20.56 8.03 9.36
C VAL A 20 20.66 8.76 10.68
N GLY A 21 20.35 8.07 11.76
CA GLY A 21 20.55 8.55 13.13
C GLY A 21 21.76 7.90 13.78
N ILE A 22 22.12 8.40 14.94
CA ILE A 22 23.16 7.84 15.81
C ILE A 22 22.48 7.26 17.03
N ASP A 23 22.72 5.99 17.32
CA ASP A 23 22.17 5.32 18.50
C ASP A 23 23.02 5.64 19.77
N GLU A 24 22.57 5.17 20.92
CA GLU A 24 23.26 5.36 22.22
C GLU A 24 24.69 4.80 22.26
N LYS A 25 25.04 3.93 21.31
CA LYS A 25 26.38 3.33 21.17
C LYS A 25 27.22 4.02 20.08
N ASN A 26 26.80 5.19 19.62
CA ASN A 26 27.41 5.94 18.50
C ASN A 26 27.45 5.17 17.17
N ALA A 27 26.59 4.15 16.98
CA ALA A 27 26.47 3.46 15.73
C ALA A 27 25.43 4.16 14.81
N GLN A 28 25.78 4.31 13.53
CA GLN A 28 24.85 4.84 12.54
C GLN A 28 23.73 3.81 12.28
N ARG A 29 22.49 4.25 12.41
CA ARG A 29 21.30 3.43 12.17
C ARG A 29 20.37 4.10 11.19
N PRO A 30 19.95 3.41 10.12
CA PRO A 30 18.90 3.92 9.26
C PRO A 30 17.54 3.81 9.97
N TYR A 31 16.68 4.82 9.76
CA TYR A 31 15.28 4.79 10.19
C TYR A 31 14.39 5.47 9.16
N VAL A 32 13.11 5.09 9.13
CA VAL A 32 12.13 5.71 8.24
C VAL A 32 11.47 6.86 8.98
N CYS A 33 11.55 8.05 8.39
CA CYS A 33 10.85 9.24 8.86
C CYS A 33 9.60 9.42 7.99
N ILE A 34 8.41 9.46 8.61
CA ILE A 34 7.12 9.63 7.93
C ILE A 34 6.46 10.89 8.49
N PRO A 35 6.23 11.93 7.66
CA PRO A 35 5.52 13.12 8.11
C PRO A 35 4.09 12.80 8.55
N ILE A 36 3.69 13.35 9.69
CA ILE A 36 2.39 13.06 10.32
C ILE A 36 1.25 13.75 9.57
N ASP A 37 1.43 15.01 9.25
CA ASP A 37 0.41 15.91 8.68
C ASP A 37 0.00 15.51 7.26
N VAL A 38 0.94 15.32 6.36
CA VAL A 38 0.66 14.98 4.95
C VAL A 38 0.11 13.56 4.74
N ASN A 39 0.19 12.70 5.76
CA ASN A 39 -0.40 11.36 5.76
C ASN A 39 -1.61 11.24 6.69
N GLU A 40 -2.02 12.34 7.34
CA GLU A 40 -3.12 12.37 8.31
C GLU A 40 -2.97 11.31 9.42
N ILE A 41 -1.71 11.08 9.87
CA ILE A 41 -1.42 10.13 10.95
C ILE A 41 -1.90 10.73 12.26
N ARG A 42 -2.76 10.00 12.99
CA ARG A 42 -3.22 10.38 14.32
C ARG A 42 -2.28 9.81 15.36
N VAL A 43 -1.70 10.72 16.16
CA VAL A 43 -0.86 10.34 17.30
C VAL A 43 -1.69 10.50 18.58
N GLU A 44 -1.89 9.42 19.30
CA GLU A 44 -2.72 9.40 20.52
C GLU A 44 -2.13 8.45 21.56
N THR A 45 -2.44 8.73 22.83
CA THR A 45 -2.09 7.82 23.93
C THR A 45 -2.89 6.53 23.84
N SER A 46 -2.26 5.40 24.06
CA SER A 46 -2.95 4.11 24.06
C SER A 46 -4.00 4.07 25.17
N LYS A 47 -5.21 3.60 24.82
CA LYS A 47 -6.31 3.43 25.81
C LYS A 47 -6.00 2.40 26.89
N ASN A 48 -5.14 1.42 26.57
CA ASN A 48 -4.81 0.30 27.45
C ASN A 48 -3.55 0.56 28.30
N ASP A 49 -2.74 1.54 27.91
CA ASP A 49 -1.48 1.86 28.59
C ASP A 49 -1.12 3.33 28.35
N ALA A 50 -1.33 4.16 29.36
CA ALA A 50 -1.10 5.61 29.28
C ALA A 50 0.38 5.98 29.03
N SER A 51 1.32 5.08 29.27
CA SER A 51 2.74 5.29 28.99
C SER A 51 3.10 5.11 27.49
N LYS A 52 2.20 4.56 26.69
CA LYS A 52 2.44 4.24 25.27
C LYS A 52 1.71 5.18 24.34
N THR A 53 2.45 5.76 23.43
CA THR A 53 1.92 6.52 22.29
C THR A 53 1.70 5.60 21.09
N GLN A 54 0.58 5.79 20.41
CA GLN A 54 0.22 5.07 19.18
C GLN A 54 0.13 6.06 18.02
N ALA A 55 0.68 5.66 16.88
CA ALA A 55 0.50 6.36 15.60
C ALA A 55 -0.45 5.53 14.73
N LYS A 56 -1.57 6.10 14.33
CA LYS A 56 -2.63 5.44 13.57
C LYS A 56 -2.76 6.05 12.19
N LEU A 57 -2.64 5.20 11.19
CA LEU A 57 -2.85 5.54 9.78
C LEU A 57 -4.23 5.04 9.35
N ARG A 58 -4.98 5.87 8.60
CA ARG A 58 -6.25 5.45 8.03
C ARG A 58 -6.00 4.79 6.68
N VAL A 59 -6.52 3.58 6.50
CA VAL A 59 -6.40 2.83 5.26
C VAL A 59 -7.73 2.26 4.82
N ASN A 60 -7.91 2.10 3.52
CA ASN A 60 -8.98 1.34 2.90
C ASN A 60 -8.42 0.09 2.23
N ILE A 61 -9.16 -1.01 2.28
CA ILE A 61 -8.82 -2.25 1.60
C ILE A 61 -9.87 -2.51 0.54
N TRP A 62 -9.44 -2.63 -0.72
CA TRP A 62 -10.30 -2.84 -1.87
C TRP A 62 -9.90 -4.09 -2.64
N PRO A 63 -10.85 -4.89 -3.14
CA PRO A 63 -10.53 -5.99 -4.02
C PRO A 63 -10.00 -5.47 -5.36
N PHE A 64 -8.94 -6.09 -5.89
CA PHE A 64 -8.52 -5.84 -7.26
C PHE A 64 -9.58 -6.36 -8.24
N ASN A 65 -9.84 -5.59 -9.30
CA ASN A 65 -10.69 -6.04 -10.39
C ASN A 65 -10.02 -7.17 -11.21
N GLU A 66 -10.83 -7.97 -11.89
CA GLU A 66 -10.31 -9.11 -12.68
C GLU A 66 -9.44 -8.65 -13.87
N ALA A 67 -9.68 -7.48 -14.43
CA ALA A 67 -8.85 -6.94 -15.51
C ALA A 67 -7.41 -6.71 -15.05
N TYR A 68 -7.21 -6.17 -13.84
CA TYR A 68 -5.88 -5.99 -13.26
C TYR A 68 -5.20 -7.32 -12.96
N LYS A 69 -5.93 -8.27 -12.35
CA LYS A 69 -5.40 -9.61 -12.07
C LYS A 69 -4.98 -10.34 -13.36
N ASN A 70 -5.76 -10.18 -14.43
CA ASN A 70 -5.45 -10.78 -15.73
C ASN A 70 -4.20 -10.15 -16.35
N LYS A 71 -3.99 -8.83 -16.22
CA LYS A 71 -2.73 -8.20 -16.66
C LYS A 71 -1.52 -8.79 -15.96
N ILE A 72 -1.59 -8.99 -14.65
CA ILE A 72 -0.49 -9.63 -13.88
C ILE A 72 -0.22 -11.04 -14.41
N ARG A 73 -1.27 -11.87 -14.60
CA ARG A 73 -1.13 -13.23 -15.13
C ARG A 73 -0.51 -13.23 -16.53
N GLN A 74 -0.96 -12.33 -17.41
CA GLN A 74 -0.45 -12.19 -18.75
C GLN A 74 1.02 -11.78 -18.76
N SER A 75 1.39 -10.74 -18.00
CA SER A 75 2.79 -10.31 -17.90
C SER A 75 3.71 -11.38 -17.32
N ALA A 76 3.20 -12.22 -16.41
CA ALA A 76 3.94 -13.34 -15.87
C ALA A 76 4.14 -14.43 -16.94
N ALA A 77 3.09 -14.78 -17.68
CA ALA A 77 3.16 -15.75 -18.76
C ALA A 77 4.15 -15.32 -19.85
N GLU A 78 4.16 -14.04 -20.21
CA GLU A 78 5.11 -13.46 -21.17
C GLU A 78 6.58 -13.59 -20.72
N ARG A 79 6.83 -13.60 -19.41
CA ARG A 79 8.15 -13.81 -18.80
C ARG A 79 8.47 -15.28 -18.52
N GLY A 80 7.53 -16.20 -18.83
CA GLY A 80 7.68 -17.62 -18.54
C GLY A 80 7.52 -17.98 -17.05
N ASP A 81 6.97 -17.08 -16.24
CA ASP A 81 6.72 -17.32 -14.81
C ASP A 81 5.39 -18.08 -14.62
N THR A 82 5.49 -19.34 -14.26
CA THR A 82 4.34 -20.22 -14.05
C THR A 82 3.80 -20.23 -12.62
N GLN A 83 4.49 -19.57 -11.67
CA GLN A 83 4.13 -19.56 -10.25
C GLN A 83 3.82 -18.16 -9.72
N VAL A 84 3.33 -17.26 -10.56
CA VAL A 84 3.01 -15.91 -10.13
C VAL A 84 1.93 -15.86 -9.06
N SER A 85 2.23 -15.22 -7.95
CA SER A 85 1.24 -14.90 -6.93
C SER A 85 0.48 -13.65 -7.33
N VAL A 86 -0.84 -13.78 -7.52
CA VAL A 86 -1.70 -12.67 -7.93
C VAL A 86 -2.35 -12.06 -6.69
N PRO A 87 -2.15 -10.76 -6.41
CA PRO A 87 -2.78 -10.10 -5.29
C PRO A 87 -4.30 -10.07 -5.45
N THR A 88 -5.01 -10.26 -4.35
CA THR A 88 -6.48 -10.25 -4.33
C THR A 88 -7.05 -8.89 -3.96
N HIS A 89 -6.35 -8.15 -3.12
CA HIS A 89 -6.76 -6.84 -2.63
C HIS A 89 -5.59 -5.86 -2.63
N GLU A 90 -5.92 -4.59 -2.64
CA GLU A 90 -4.98 -3.49 -2.39
C GLU A 90 -5.32 -2.77 -1.10
N MET A 91 -4.31 -2.26 -0.42
CA MET A 91 -4.44 -1.33 0.68
C MET A 91 -4.04 0.06 0.22
N GLN A 92 -4.94 1.01 0.37
CA GLN A 92 -4.74 2.40 -0.02
C GLN A 92 -4.75 3.30 1.22
N LEU A 93 -3.87 4.31 1.22
CA LEU A 93 -3.95 5.42 2.15
C LEU A 93 -5.30 6.13 1.96
N SER A 94 -6.00 6.44 3.04
CA SER A 94 -7.31 7.07 3.02
C SER A 94 -7.29 8.36 3.83
N PHE A 95 -7.88 9.41 3.27
CA PHE A 95 -7.94 10.75 3.88
C PHE A 95 -9.34 11.10 4.35
N SER A 96 -9.44 11.95 5.38
CA SER A 96 -10.71 12.50 5.83
C SER A 96 -11.28 13.46 4.79
N THR A 97 -12.57 13.68 4.85
CA THR A 97 -13.26 14.67 4.00
C THR A 97 -12.66 16.06 4.18
N GLU A 98 -12.41 16.44 5.42
CA GLU A 98 -11.85 17.75 5.79
C GLU A 98 -10.45 17.93 5.19
N TYR A 99 -9.63 16.88 5.26
CA TYR A 99 -8.28 16.92 4.69
C TYR A 99 -8.31 17.03 3.16
N VAL A 100 -9.17 16.27 2.48
CA VAL A 100 -9.33 16.36 1.02
C VAL A 100 -9.76 17.75 0.59
N LYS A 101 -10.73 18.37 1.30
CA LYS A 101 -11.17 19.76 1.03
C LYS A 101 -10.05 20.78 1.27
N ALA A 102 -9.28 20.61 2.35
CA ALA A 102 -8.15 21.49 2.66
C ALA A 102 -7.07 21.42 1.57
N VAL A 103 -6.71 20.20 1.12
CA VAL A 103 -5.74 20.00 0.04
C VAL A 103 -6.26 20.58 -1.29
N ALA A 104 -7.52 20.33 -1.65
CA ALA A 104 -8.12 20.87 -2.87
C ALA A 104 -8.10 22.42 -2.88
N LYS A 105 -8.36 23.03 -1.73
CA LYS A 105 -8.29 24.49 -1.57
C LYS A 105 -6.86 25.02 -1.65
N ALA A 106 -5.90 24.32 -1.04
CA ALA A 106 -4.49 24.73 -1.02
C ALA A 106 -3.79 24.53 -2.38
N PHE A 107 -4.25 23.55 -3.17
CA PHE A 107 -3.64 23.17 -4.44
C PHE A 107 -4.64 23.23 -5.60
N PRO A 108 -5.03 24.43 -6.09
CA PRO A 108 -5.98 24.57 -7.20
C PRO A 108 -5.57 23.85 -8.47
N LYS A 109 -4.26 23.73 -8.73
CA LYS A 109 -3.74 22.97 -9.89
C LYS A 109 -4.13 21.49 -9.86
N LEU A 110 -4.19 20.87 -8.68
CA LEU A 110 -4.67 19.51 -8.53
C LEU A 110 -6.14 19.40 -8.98
N VAL A 111 -6.96 20.34 -8.58
CA VAL A 111 -8.39 20.37 -8.96
C VAL A 111 -8.55 20.48 -10.48
N GLU A 112 -7.79 21.38 -11.11
CA GLU A 112 -7.82 21.54 -12.58
C GLU A 112 -7.31 20.30 -13.31
N GLN A 113 -6.25 19.65 -12.84
CA GLN A 113 -5.76 18.39 -13.41
C GLN A 113 -6.81 17.28 -13.32
N VAL A 114 -7.52 17.19 -12.18
CA VAL A 114 -8.58 16.18 -12.01
C VAL A 114 -9.76 16.46 -12.94
N LYS A 115 -10.16 17.72 -13.10
CA LYS A 115 -11.22 18.12 -14.05
C LYS A 115 -10.83 17.73 -15.47
N GLU A 116 -9.63 18.12 -15.90
CA GLU A 116 -9.13 17.84 -17.25
C GLU A 116 -9.06 16.33 -17.54
N ALA A 117 -8.54 15.53 -16.59
CA ALA A 117 -8.43 14.08 -16.77
C ALA A 117 -9.78 13.33 -16.82
N ASN A 118 -10.86 13.95 -16.34
CA ASN A 118 -12.17 13.31 -16.29
C ASN A 118 -13.21 13.93 -17.22
N LYS A 119 -12.96 15.08 -17.85
CA LYS A 119 -13.94 15.83 -18.66
C LYS A 119 -14.52 15.03 -19.82
N GLU A 120 -13.74 14.11 -20.41
CA GLU A 120 -14.21 13.27 -21.52
C GLU A 120 -15.25 12.23 -21.07
N LYS A 121 -15.10 11.72 -19.82
CA LYS A 121 -15.99 10.72 -19.23
C LYS A 121 -17.20 11.35 -18.54
N ASP A 122 -17.01 12.51 -17.97
CA ASP A 122 -18.02 13.28 -17.23
C ASP A 122 -17.84 14.78 -17.52
N PRO A 123 -18.41 15.30 -18.63
CA PRO A 123 -18.30 16.73 -18.96
C PRO A 123 -18.84 17.67 -17.88
N ALA A 124 -19.78 17.20 -17.05
CA ALA A 124 -20.36 18.00 -15.98
C ALA A 124 -19.38 18.30 -14.83
N ILE A 125 -18.30 17.53 -14.71
CA ILE A 125 -17.29 17.64 -13.63
C ILE A 125 -16.64 19.04 -13.60
N VAL A 126 -16.53 19.70 -14.75
CA VAL A 126 -15.88 21.01 -14.89
C VAL A 126 -16.57 22.08 -14.06
N ASN A 127 -17.91 21.99 -13.92
CA ASN A 127 -18.76 22.94 -13.22
C ASN A 127 -19.09 22.51 -11.77
N GLN A 128 -18.57 21.37 -11.31
CA GLN A 128 -18.85 20.90 -9.96
C GLN A 128 -17.97 21.58 -8.92
N ASP A 129 -18.52 21.68 -7.70
CA ASP A 129 -17.80 22.18 -6.53
C ASP A 129 -17.16 21.02 -5.75
N PHE A 130 -15.88 21.14 -5.43
CA PHE A 130 -15.17 20.17 -4.60
C PHE A 130 -15.58 20.20 -3.12
N ASN A 131 -16.29 21.25 -2.68
CA ASN A 131 -16.84 21.30 -1.32
C ASN A 131 -18.07 20.41 -1.13
N ASP A 132 -18.74 20.01 -2.22
CA ASP A 132 -19.81 19.02 -2.18
C ASP A 132 -19.20 17.61 -2.19
N GLU A 133 -19.31 16.92 -1.05
CA GLU A 133 -18.78 15.55 -0.85
C GLU A 133 -19.42 14.49 -1.76
N ASN A 134 -20.62 14.77 -2.26
CA ASN A 134 -21.35 13.89 -3.16
C ASN A 134 -20.99 14.13 -4.63
N SER A 135 -20.33 15.25 -4.95
CA SER A 135 -19.94 15.58 -6.31
C SER A 135 -18.96 14.55 -6.89
N HIS A 136 -19.00 14.38 -8.19
CA HIS A 136 -18.02 13.51 -8.88
C HIS A 136 -16.62 14.12 -8.81
N LEU A 137 -16.50 15.45 -8.81
CA LEU A 137 -15.24 16.16 -8.66
C LEU A 137 -14.58 15.83 -7.31
N PHE A 138 -15.32 15.94 -6.19
CA PHE A 138 -14.77 15.60 -4.88
C PHE A 138 -14.30 14.14 -4.81
N LYS A 139 -15.12 13.22 -5.33
CA LYS A 139 -14.78 11.79 -5.38
C LYS A 139 -13.54 11.51 -6.23
N ALA A 140 -13.40 12.20 -7.37
CA ALA A 140 -12.24 12.09 -8.24
C ALA A 140 -10.97 12.64 -7.59
N ILE A 141 -11.05 13.79 -6.89
CA ILE A 141 -9.92 14.35 -6.11
C ILE A 141 -9.50 13.37 -5.02
N ARG A 142 -10.45 12.85 -4.23
CA ARG A 142 -10.16 11.84 -3.21
C ARG A 142 -9.48 10.59 -3.78
N THR A 143 -9.96 10.10 -4.92
CA THR A 143 -9.37 8.94 -5.62
C THR A 143 -7.95 9.25 -6.07
N ARG A 144 -7.68 10.45 -6.56
CA ARG A 144 -6.35 10.89 -6.98
C ARG A 144 -5.37 10.99 -5.80
N MET A 145 -5.86 11.40 -4.63
CA MET A 145 -5.05 11.48 -3.41
C MET A 145 -4.79 10.13 -2.76
N ASN A 146 -5.73 9.17 -2.90
CA ASN A 146 -5.58 7.84 -2.32
C ASN A 146 -4.44 7.10 -3.03
N LYS A 147 -3.44 6.72 -2.25
CA LYS A 147 -2.24 6.05 -2.75
C LYS A 147 -2.21 4.60 -2.28
N ARG A 148 -1.88 3.69 -3.19
CA ARG A 148 -1.68 2.28 -2.82
C ARG A 148 -0.38 2.14 -2.04
N ILE A 149 -0.47 1.54 -0.86
CA ILE A 149 0.66 1.31 0.06
C ILE A 149 0.96 -0.18 0.25
N ALA A 150 0.07 -1.07 -0.18
CA ALA A 150 0.32 -2.51 -0.17
C ALA A 150 -0.54 -3.24 -1.19
N SER A 151 -0.03 -4.37 -1.66
CA SER A 151 -0.78 -5.42 -2.34
C SER A 151 -0.97 -6.57 -1.36
N LEU A 152 -2.22 -7.03 -1.21
CA LEU A 152 -2.57 -8.05 -0.23
C LEU A 152 -2.95 -9.34 -0.94
N TYR A 153 -2.50 -10.46 -0.37
CA TYR A 153 -2.74 -11.79 -0.88
C TYR A 153 -3.62 -12.56 0.11
N GLN A 154 -4.65 -13.17 -0.39
CA GLN A 154 -5.43 -14.12 0.40
C GLN A 154 -4.69 -15.46 0.39
N PRO A 155 -4.41 -16.08 1.55
CA PRO A 155 -3.86 -17.43 1.56
C PRO A 155 -4.79 -18.33 0.77
N GLN A 156 -4.25 -19.00 -0.24
CA GLN A 156 -5.03 -20.07 -0.88
C GLN A 156 -5.33 -21.13 0.19
N PRO A 157 -6.55 -21.66 0.27
CA PRO A 157 -6.80 -22.81 1.10
C PRO A 157 -5.81 -23.88 0.62
N THR A 158 -4.89 -24.24 1.48
CA THR A 158 -3.97 -25.35 1.24
C THR A 158 -4.84 -26.53 0.87
N GLN A 159 -4.80 -26.97 -0.39
CA GLN A 159 -5.31 -28.28 -0.73
C GLN A 159 -4.65 -29.23 0.26
N GLN A 160 -5.50 -29.91 1.05
CA GLN A 160 -5.07 -30.85 2.08
C GLN A 160 -3.87 -31.60 1.55
N GLN A 161 -2.71 -31.40 2.20
CA GLN A 161 -1.59 -32.30 2.02
C GLN A 161 -2.15 -33.70 2.22
N GLN A 162 -2.18 -34.48 1.14
CA GLN A 162 -2.42 -35.89 1.24
C GLN A 162 -1.48 -36.41 2.33
N ALA A 163 -2.07 -36.94 3.39
CA ALA A 163 -1.34 -37.54 4.49
C ALA A 163 -0.36 -38.58 3.92
N TYR A 164 0.91 -38.23 3.87
CA TYR A 164 1.93 -39.23 3.69
C TYR A 164 1.86 -40.14 4.90
N PRO A 165 1.80 -41.48 4.72
CA PRO A 165 1.83 -42.41 5.84
C PRO A 165 3.11 -42.18 6.62
N GLN A 166 2.97 -41.84 7.91
CA GLN A 166 4.09 -41.78 8.85
C GLN A 166 4.77 -43.15 8.90
N GLN A 167 5.87 -43.28 8.20
CA GLN A 167 6.84 -44.33 8.58
C GLN A 167 7.64 -43.83 9.78
N ALA A 168 7.37 -44.46 10.91
CA ALA A 168 8.16 -44.30 12.11
C ALA A 168 9.60 -44.70 11.85
N TYR A 169 10.54 -43.78 11.90
CA TYR A 169 11.95 -44.04 12.09
C TYR A 169 12.52 -43.14 13.19
N GLY A 170 13.27 -43.81 14.04
CA GLY A 170 13.77 -43.44 15.33
C GLY A 170 14.65 -42.16 15.38
N ALA A 171 14.81 -41.75 16.60
CA ALA A 171 15.58 -40.62 17.07
C ALA A 171 17.05 -40.64 16.57
N ALA A 172 17.47 -39.51 16.00
CA ALA A 172 18.85 -39.04 16.07
C ALA A 172 18.87 -37.51 16.05
N SER A 173 19.31 -36.97 17.15
CA SER A 173 19.64 -35.57 17.37
C SER A 173 20.73 -35.11 16.41
N ASN A 174 20.47 -34.03 15.64
CA ASN A 174 21.51 -33.11 15.23
C ASN A 174 20.86 -31.76 14.92
N ALA A 175 21.12 -30.83 15.81
CA ALA A 175 20.81 -29.42 15.63
C ALA A 175 21.73 -28.84 14.57
N THR A 176 21.23 -28.64 13.35
CA THR A 176 21.86 -27.75 12.37
C THR A 176 21.07 -26.46 12.34
N ALA A 177 21.77 -25.36 12.60
CA ALA A 177 21.25 -24.01 12.57
C ALA A 177 20.60 -23.73 11.21
N TYR A 178 19.33 -23.31 11.24
CA TYR A 178 18.60 -22.81 10.08
C TYR A 178 19.22 -21.49 9.64
N VAL A 179 19.86 -21.48 8.48
CA VAL A 179 20.24 -20.27 7.76
C VAL A 179 19.10 -19.96 6.80
N PRO A 180 18.38 -18.83 6.98
CA PRO A 180 17.34 -18.45 6.02
C PRO A 180 18.00 -18.15 4.67
N PRO A 181 17.37 -18.53 3.53
CA PRO A 181 17.86 -18.15 2.22
C PRO A 181 17.87 -16.63 2.08
N ALA A 182 18.94 -16.11 1.47
CA ALA A 182 19.07 -14.67 1.18
C ALA A 182 17.86 -14.21 0.35
N ASP A 183 17.18 -13.21 0.87
CA ASP A 183 16.02 -12.57 0.25
C ASP A 183 16.46 -11.98 -1.09
N GLY A 184 16.02 -12.58 -2.19
CA GLY A 184 16.16 -12.01 -3.52
C GLY A 184 15.27 -10.75 -3.58
N GLY A 185 15.90 -9.59 -3.49
CA GLY A 185 15.21 -8.30 -3.56
C GLY A 185 14.35 -8.24 -4.80
N ASN A 186 13.04 -8.25 -4.60
CA ASN A 186 12.08 -7.94 -5.67
C ASN A 186 12.20 -6.46 -6.00
N ASP A 187 12.95 -6.17 -7.06
CA ASP A 187 13.00 -4.85 -7.66
C ASP A 187 11.65 -4.55 -8.33
N TYR A 188 10.79 -3.84 -7.62
CA TYR A 188 9.46 -3.40 -8.12
C TYR A 188 9.54 -2.24 -9.12
N SER A 189 10.75 -1.69 -9.38
CA SER A 189 10.95 -0.56 -10.30
C SER A 189 10.79 -0.94 -11.77
N SER A 190 10.72 -2.22 -12.09
CA SER A 190 10.67 -2.72 -13.46
C SER A 190 9.30 -3.20 -13.95
N MET A 191 8.20 -2.91 -13.23
CA MET A 191 6.86 -3.20 -13.77
C MET A 191 6.53 -2.22 -14.90
N PRO A 192 6.40 -2.68 -16.16
CA PRO A 192 6.08 -1.79 -17.27
C PRO A 192 4.67 -1.26 -17.13
N GLY A 193 4.53 0.07 -17.15
CA GLY A 193 3.25 0.75 -17.35
C GLY A 193 2.47 1.11 -16.08
N TYR A 194 3.11 1.27 -14.93
CA TYR A 194 2.51 1.95 -13.80
C TYR A 194 3.05 3.39 -13.75
N ASP A 195 2.42 4.28 -14.52
CA ASP A 195 2.53 5.71 -14.27
C ASP A 195 1.89 5.96 -12.90
N ASP A 196 2.70 6.27 -11.90
CA ASP A 196 2.20 6.68 -10.59
C ASP A 196 1.37 7.95 -10.78
N PRO A 197 0.03 7.89 -10.66
CA PRO A 197 -0.80 9.05 -10.88
C PRO A 197 -0.57 10.16 -9.85
N ASN A 198 0.29 9.92 -8.85
CA ASN A 198 0.61 10.85 -7.78
C ASN A 198 2.03 11.43 -7.87
N SER A 199 2.81 11.10 -8.92
CA SER A 199 4.19 11.61 -9.07
C SER A 199 4.30 13.14 -9.07
N ASP A 200 3.22 13.84 -9.43
CA ASP A 200 3.18 15.30 -9.53
C ASP A 200 2.51 15.98 -8.31
N LEU A 201 2.20 15.23 -7.25
CA LEU A 201 1.67 15.85 -6.03
C LEU A 201 2.81 16.57 -5.29
N PRO A 202 2.58 17.81 -4.81
CA PRO A 202 3.62 18.67 -4.25
C PRO A 202 4.03 18.34 -2.81
N PHE A 203 3.83 17.12 -2.34
CA PHE A 203 4.26 16.65 -1.02
C PHE A 203 4.91 15.29 -1.04
#